data_2d41c6ad8c45807fc72ae763eda2a160
#
_entry.id   2d41c6ad8c45807fc72ae763eda2a160
#
_cell.length_a   1.000
_cell.length_b   1.000
_cell.length_c   1.000
_cell.angle_alpha   90.00
_cell.angle_beta   90.00
_cell.angle_gamma   90.00
#
_symmetry.space_group_name_H-M   'P 1'
#
loop_
_entity.id
_entity.type
_entity.pdbx_description
1 polymer ?
#
loop_
_entity_poly.entity_id
_entity_poly.type
_entity_poly.pdbx_seq_one_letter_code
_entity_poly.pdbx_strand_id
1 'polypeptide(L)'
;MPFLLYIIDMKRIVLLRHGESEWNKSNRFTGWTDIDLTDKGISEAQEAGRALKSAGITFDIAFTSYLKRAVKTLNIALDVMDLDWIPVQKSWRLNEKHYGVLQGLNKAETAAKYGAEQVLLWRRGYDSAPDPLPIDDKRNPRFDPRYKEIPPRELPATESLKDCIARMLPYWEKVIWPALKTADNLLVSAHGNSLRGIVKYLKNISDADIIELNLPTGVPYIFEFDDSYKLVKDYYLGNSEDIKSGRKP
;
A
#
# COMPACT_ATOMS: atom_id res chain seq x y z
N MET A 1 -29.33 -38.56 -0.98
CA MET A 1 -28.15 -37.99 -1.65
C MET A 1 -27.61 -36.89 -0.78
N PRO A 2 -26.41 -36.99 -0.21
CA PRO A 2 -25.82 -35.87 0.52
C PRO A 2 -25.42 -34.81 -0.50
N PHE A 3 -25.91 -33.59 -0.30
CA PHE A 3 -25.40 -32.40 -0.98
C PHE A 3 -23.91 -32.25 -0.59
N LEU A 4 -23.02 -32.59 -1.51
CA LEU A 4 -21.63 -32.18 -1.41
C LEU A 4 -21.64 -30.67 -1.53
N LEU A 5 -21.55 -29.96 -0.38
CA LEU A 5 -21.15 -28.57 -0.35
C LEU A 5 -19.74 -28.53 -0.95
N TYR A 6 -19.65 -28.13 -2.22
CA TYR A 6 -18.38 -27.69 -2.79
C TYR A 6 -17.95 -26.48 -1.95
N ILE A 7 -17.03 -26.70 -1.04
CA ILE A 7 -16.27 -25.62 -0.45
C ILE A 7 -15.46 -25.07 -1.63
N ILE A 8 -15.94 -24.00 -2.25
CA ILE A 8 -15.15 -23.24 -3.20
C ILE A 8 -14.00 -22.65 -2.38
N ASP A 9 -12.83 -23.19 -2.59
CA ASP A 9 -11.60 -22.72 -1.93
C ASP A 9 -11.25 -21.37 -2.53
N MET A 10 -11.75 -20.29 -1.90
CA MET A 10 -11.62 -18.93 -2.40
C MET A 10 -10.20 -18.45 -2.18
N LYS A 11 -9.53 -18.07 -3.27
CA LYS A 11 -8.23 -17.44 -3.20
C LYS A 11 -8.36 -15.98 -2.75
N ARG A 12 -7.43 -15.51 -1.90
CA ARG A 12 -7.52 -14.16 -1.31
C ARG A 12 -6.24 -13.36 -1.50
N ILE A 13 -6.41 -12.10 -1.79
CA ILE A 13 -5.36 -11.09 -1.62
C ILE A 13 -5.87 -10.09 -0.59
N VAL A 14 -5.10 -9.92 0.48
CA VAL A 14 -5.36 -8.90 1.49
C VAL A 14 -4.38 -7.75 1.30
N LEU A 15 -4.91 -6.56 1.10
CA LEU A 15 -4.14 -5.33 1.04
C LEU A 15 -4.17 -4.65 2.42
N LEU A 16 -3.02 -4.34 2.98
CA LEU A 16 -2.89 -3.67 4.27
C LEU A 16 -2.03 -2.42 4.11
N ARG A 17 -2.65 -1.24 4.21
CA ARG A 17 -1.89 0.00 4.29
C ARG A 17 -1.20 0.09 5.64
N HIS A 18 0.08 0.51 5.64
CA HIS A 18 0.82 0.71 6.88
C HIS A 18 0.05 1.57 7.88
N GLY A 19 0.25 1.32 9.18
CA GLY A 19 -0.30 2.12 10.27
C GLY A 19 0.16 3.58 10.24
N GLU A 20 -0.46 4.44 11.05
CA GLU A 20 -0.10 5.85 11.13
C GLU A 20 1.42 6.03 11.36
N SER A 21 2.07 6.84 10.52
CA SER A 21 3.47 7.23 10.67
C SER A 21 3.60 8.61 11.30
N GLU A 22 4.79 8.93 11.85
CA GLU A 22 5.07 10.25 12.44
C GLU A 22 4.77 11.41 11.47
N TRP A 23 4.98 11.19 10.16
CA TRP A 23 4.67 12.22 9.16
C TRP A 23 3.21 12.19 8.69
N ASN A 24 2.46 11.11 8.90
CA ASN A 24 1.00 11.16 8.79
C ASN A 24 0.43 12.03 9.92
N LYS A 25 0.85 11.81 11.18
CA LYS A 25 0.45 12.57 12.35
C LYS A 25 0.77 14.06 12.22
N SER A 26 1.97 14.41 11.72
CA SER A 26 2.39 15.79 11.52
C SER A 26 1.95 16.40 10.18
N ASN A 27 1.06 15.71 9.44
CA ASN A 27 0.49 16.16 8.16
C ASN A 27 1.55 16.54 7.11
N ARG A 28 2.61 15.72 6.94
CA ARG A 28 3.69 15.94 5.96
C ARG A 28 3.60 14.99 4.77
N PHE A 29 4.15 15.42 3.64
CA PHE A 29 4.40 14.54 2.49
C PHE A 29 5.53 13.57 2.82
N THR A 30 5.26 12.27 2.84
CA THR A 30 6.27 11.27 3.25
C THR A 30 7.06 10.72 2.07
N GLY A 31 6.39 10.21 1.05
CA GLY A 31 7.04 9.60 -0.11
C GLY A 31 7.99 8.47 0.28
N TRP A 32 9.22 8.54 -0.23
CA TRP A 32 10.28 7.55 0.02
C TRP A 32 11.12 7.84 1.27
N THR A 33 10.87 8.94 1.97
CA THR A 33 11.50 9.18 3.27
C THR A 33 11.11 8.09 4.25
N ASP A 34 12.09 7.50 4.94
CA ASP A 34 11.91 6.32 5.76
C ASP A 34 11.51 6.66 7.20
N ILE A 35 10.26 7.07 7.37
CA ILE A 35 9.66 7.50 8.64
C ILE A 35 9.02 6.31 9.36
N ASP A 36 9.12 6.32 10.69
CA ASP A 36 8.60 5.28 11.56
C ASP A 36 7.10 5.39 11.82
N LEU A 37 6.52 4.32 12.38
CA LEU A 37 5.16 4.31 12.91
C LEU A 37 5.09 5.13 14.21
N THR A 38 3.91 5.71 14.47
CA THR A 38 3.54 6.21 15.80
C THR A 38 3.06 5.04 16.68
N ASP A 39 2.91 5.28 18.00
CA ASP A 39 2.29 4.29 18.90
C ASP A 39 0.88 3.89 18.41
N LYS A 40 0.12 4.85 17.89
CA LYS A 40 -1.17 4.58 17.23
C LYS A 40 -1.00 3.67 16.01
N GLY A 41 -0.01 3.92 15.16
CA GLY A 41 0.27 3.08 14.00
C GLY A 41 0.68 1.66 14.37
N ILE A 42 1.36 1.48 15.51
CA ILE A 42 1.66 0.15 16.08
C ILE A 42 0.37 -0.54 16.53
N SER A 43 -0.51 0.19 17.25
CA SER A 43 -1.82 -0.34 17.66
C SER A 43 -2.69 -0.72 16.46
N GLU A 44 -2.74 0.12 15.42
CA GLU A 44 -3.46 -0.16 14.17
C GLU A 44 -2.96 -1.47 13.51
N ALA A 45 -1.64 -1.70 13.50
CA ALA A 45 -1.05 -2.92 12.95
C ALA A 45 -1.43 -4.16 13.77
N GLN A 46 -1.43 -4.05 15.10
CA GLN A 46 -1.87 -5.12 16.01
C GLN A 46 -3.36 -5.44 15.84
N GLU A 47 -4.19 -4.42 15.69
CA GLU A 47 -5.64 -4.57 15.45
C GLU A 47 -5.92 -5.24 14.13
N ALA A 48 -5.17 -4.89 13.06
CA ALA A 48 -5.24 -5.59 11.79
C ALA A 48 -4.93 -7.09 11.93
N GLY A 49 -3.86 -7.44 12.65
CA GLY A 49 -3.50 -8.84 12.92
C GLY A 49 -4.59 -9.56 13.72
N ARG A 50 -5.13 -8.94 14.78
CA ARG A 50 -6.24 -9.52 15.55
C ARG A 50 -7.50 -9.74 14.73
N ALA A 51 -7.88 -8.77 13.91
CA ALA A 51 -9.04 -8.86 13.04
C ALA A 51 -8.91 -10.02 12.03
N LEU A 52 -7.75 -10.14 11.38
CA LEU A 52 -7.44 -11.21 10.44
C LEU A 52 -7.47 -12.58 11.11
N LYS A 53 -6.81 -12.71 12.27
CA LYS A 53 -6.79 -13.96 13.09
C LYS A 53 -8.20 -14.36 13.52
N SER A 54 -9.00 -13.41 14.02
CA SER A 54 -10.39 -13.65 14.45
C SER A 54 -11.31 -14.06 13.30
N ALA A 55 -11.02 -13.59 12.08
CA ALA A 55 -11.74 -13.99 10.87
C ALA A 55 -11.29 -15.37 10.34
N GLY A 56 -10.33 -16.04 10.97
CA GLY A 56 -9.79 -17.32 10.53
C GLY A 56 -8.97 -17.24 9.23
N ILE A 57 -8.48 -16.04 8.89
CA ILE A 57 -7.66 -15.84 7.68
C ILE A 57 -6.20 -16.13 8.05
N THR A 58 -5.57 -17.01 7.28
CA THR A 58 -4.13 -17.30 7.34
C THR A 58 -3.47 -16.86 6.05
N PHE A 59 -2.13 -16.82 6.00
CA PHE A 59 -1.39 -16.45 4.79
C PHE A 59 -0.30 -17.45 4.48
N ASP A 60 -0.07 -17.69 3.19
CA ASP A 60 0.99 -18.57 2.70
C ASP A 60 2.26 -17.77 2.39
N ILE A 61 2.12 -16.52 2.01
CA ILE A 61 3.22 -15.61 1.69
C ILE A 61 2.78 -14.15 1.87
N ALA A 62 3.71 -13.30 2.25
CA ALA A 62 3.50 -11.86 2.34
C ALA A 62 4.47 -11.07 1.46
N PHE A 63 4.01 -9.89 1.01
CA PHE A 63 4.77 -8.94 0.21
C PHE A 63 4.77 -7.57 0.88
N THR A 64 5.91 -6.88 0.85
CA THR A 64 6.00 -5.52 1.39
C THR A 64 7.03 -4.67 0.65
N SER A 65 7.06 -3.39 0.96
CA SER A 65 8.01 -2.42 0.43
C SER A 65 9.36 -2.46 1.15
N TYR A 66 10.28 -1.57 0.78
CA TYR A 66 11.53 -1.36 1.52
C TYR A 66 11.39 -0.34 2.67
N LEU A 67 10.25 0.36 2.78
CA LEU A 67 10.08 1.42 3.76
C LEU A 67 9.62 0.85 5.11
N LYS A 68 10.32 1.24 6.20
CA LYS A 68 10.16 0.66 7.54
C LYS A 68 8.72 0.65 8.06
N ARG A 69 7.92 1.68 7.79
CA ARG A 69 6.53 1.74 8.25
C ARG A 69 5.66 0.60 7.71
N ALA A 70 5.86 0.20 6.44
CA ALA A 70 5.13 -0.94 5.87
C ALA A 70 5.71 -2.28 6.36
N VAL A 71 7.04 -2.40 6.45
CA VAL A 71 7.72 -3.59 6.97
C VAL A 71 7.32 -3.84 8.43
N LYS A 72 7.33 -2.80 9.29
CA LYS A 72 6.93 -2.92 10.70
C LYS A 72 5.46 -3.27 10.84
N THR A 73 4.56 -2.64 10.06
CA THR A 73 3.14 -2.99 10.06
C THR A 73 2.92 -4.45 9.72
N LEU A 74 3.60 -4.96 8.69
CA LEU A 74 3.53 -6.37 8.31
C LEU A 74 4.01 -7.26 9.45
N ASN A 75 5.21 -7.02 9.97
CA ASN A 75 5.80 -7.88 11.02
C ASN A 75 4.92 -7.90 12.28
N ILE A 76 4.40 -6.75 12.72
CA ILE A 76 3.50 -6.67 13.89
C ILE A 76 2.19 -7.45 13.63
N ALA A 77 1.63 -7.35 12.44
CA ALA A 77 0.41 -8.09 12.12
C ALA A 77 0.66 -9.61 12.08
N LEU A 78 1.78 -10.05 11.50
CA LEU A 78 2.18 -11.46 11.44
C LEU A 78 2.48 -12.03 12.84
N ASP A 79 3.19 -11.29 13.69
CA ASP A 79 3.46 -11.66 15.09
C ASP A 79 2.15 -11.92 15.85
N VAL A 80 1.18 -11.02 15.79
CA VAL A 80 -0.15 -11.20 16.39
C VAL A 80 -0.89 -12.44 15.86
N MET A 81 -0.64 -12.79 14.60
CA MET A 81 -1.26 -13.94 13.93
C MET A 81 -0.51 -15.26 14.18
N ASP A 82 0.65 -15.26 14.84
CA ASP A 82 1.58 -16.40 14.96
C ASP A 82 2.06 -16.91 13.58
N LEU A 83 2.26 -16.00 12.64
CA LEU A 83 2.65 -16.28 11.25
C LEU A 83 4.04 -15.73 10.87
N ASP A 84 4.94 -15.49 11.82
CA ASP A 84 6.31 -14.99 11.57
C ASP A 84 7.13 -15.91 10.67
N TRP A 85 6.76 -17.18 10.60
CA TRP A 85 7.44 -18.21 9.85
C TRP A 85 7.16 -18.19 8.33
N ILE A 86 6.12 -17.48 7.88
CA ILE A 86 5.79 -17.47 6.45
C ILE A 86 6.83 -16.69 5.63
N PRO A 87 7.02 -17.02 4.35
CA PRO A 87 7.89 -16.27 3.46
C PRO A 87 7.43 -14.81 3.32
N VAL A 88 8.38 -13.88 3.43
CA VAL A 88 8.15 -12.44 3.19
C VAL A 88 9.05 -11.95 2.07
N GLN A 89 8.47 -11.44 1.00
CA GLN A 89 9.21 -10.83 -0.10
C GLN A 89 9.10 -9.29 -0.04
N LYS A 90 10.26 -8.63 -0.12
CA LYS A 90 10.35 -7.16 -0.15
C LYS A 90 10.67 -6.68 -1.54
N SER A 91 10.00 -5.61 -1.97
CA SER A 91 10.31 -4.97 -3.24
C SER A 91 10.16 -3.46 -3.15
N TRP A 92 11.17 -2.72 -3.65
CA TRP A 92 11.08 -1.26 -3.80
C TRP A 92 9.92 -0.84 -4.72
N ARG A 93 9.48 -1.72 -5.61
CA ARG A 93 8.33 -1.48 -6.50
C ARG A 93 7.01 -1.32 -5.75
N LEU A 94 6.95 -1.77 -4.49
CA LEU A 94 5.82 -1.54 -3.58
C LEU A 94 5.97 -0.27 -2.72
N ASN A 95 7.07 0.49 -2.83
CA ASN A 95 7.23 1.75 -2.12
C ASN A 95 6.08 2.73 -2.41
N GLU A 96 5.90 3.69 -1.52
CA GLU A 96 4.98 4.82 -1.72
C GLU A 96 5.34 5.61 -2.98
N LYS A 97 4.40 6.36 -3.52
CA LYS A 97 4.64 7.36 -4.56
C LYS A 97 5.73 8.34 -4.10
N HIS A 98 6.68 8.62 -4.97
CA HIS A 98 7.73 9.59 -4.70
C HIS A 98 7.22 11.02 -4.88
N TYR A 99 7.22 11.82 -3.82
CA TYR A 99 6.66 13.18 -3.84
C TYR A 99 7.66 14.27 -4.26
N GLY A 100 8.80 13.93 -4.85
CA GLY A 100 9.78 14.91 -5.32
C GLY A 100 10.19 15.89 -4.24
N VAL A 101 10.25 17.17 -4.61
CA VAL A 101 10.64 18.27 -3.69
C VAL A 101 9.68 18.45 -2.52
N LEU A 102 8.45 17.96 -2.61
CA LEU A 102 7.44 18.09 -1.55
C LEU A 102 7.73 17.20 -0.33
N GLN A 103 8.61 16.18 -0.44
CA GLN A 103 8.92 15.30 0.69
C GLN A 103 9.40 16.12 1.90
N GLY A 104 8.74 15.92 3.05
CA GLY A 104 9.01 16.65 4.31
C GLY A 104 8.19 17.91 4.51
N LEU A 105 7.61 18.50 3.47
CA LEU A 105 6.77 19.70 3.60
C LEU A 105 5.43 19.37 4.27
N ASN A 106 4.91 20.33 5.05
CA ASN A 106 3.56 20.23 5.62
C ASN A 106 2.52 20.44 4.52
N LYS A 107 1.49 19.58 4.48
CA LYS A 107 0.48 19.62 3.42
C LYS A 107 -0.42 20.85 3.47
N ALA A 108 -0.73 21.36 4.68
CA ALA A 108 -1.55 22.56 4.84
C ALA A 108 -0.79 23.82 4.41
N GLU A 109 0.49 23.95 4.81
CA GLU A 109 1.36 25.04 4.38
C GLU A 109 1.59 25.00 2.86
N THR A 110 1.76 23.80 2.30
CA THR A 110 1.88 23.61 0.85
C THR A 110 0.59 24.02 0.13
N ALA A 111 -0.59 23.70 0.69
CA ALA A 111 -1.87 24.11 0.13
C ALA A 111 -2.07 25.64 0.21
N ALA A 112 -1.62 26.28 1.27
CA ALA A 112 -1.63 27.74 1.35
C ALA A 112 -0.74 28.41 0.29
N LYS A 113 0.37 27.76 -0.09
CA LYS A 113 1.32 28.29 -1.08
C LYS A 113 0.90 28.02 -2.53
N TYR A 114 0.43 26.80 -2.84
CA TYR A 114 0.19 26.34 -4.21
C TYR A 114 -1.30 26.18 -4.56
N GLY A 115 -2.19 26.41 -3.59
CA GLY A 115 -3.63 26.15 -3.73
C GLY A 115 -4.02 24.72 -3.31
N ALA A 116 -5.20 24.59 -2.70
CA ALA A 116 -5.72 23.31 -2.19
C ALA A 116 -5.98 22.31 -3.32
N GLU A 117 -6.49 22.78 -4.46
CA GLU A 117 -6.76 21.96 -5.64
C GLU A 117 -5.49 21.34 -6.21
N GLN A 118 -4.42 22.13 -6.39
CA GLN A 118 -3.14 21.62 -6.88
C GLN A 118 -2.55 20.58 -5.93
N VAL A 119 -2.63 20.82 -4.62
CA VAL A 119 -2.15 19.84 -3.61
C VAL A 119 -3.01 18.57 -3.62
N LEU A 120 -4.31 18.68 -3.84
CA LEU A 120 -5.19 17.52 -4.00
C LEU A 120 -4.79 16.70 -5.23
N LEU A 121 -4.53 17.34 -6.36
CA LEU A 121 -4.05 16.68 -7.59
C LEU A 121 -2.71 15.97 -7.36
N TRP A 122 -1.74 16.63 -6.73
CA TRP A 122 -0.46 15.99 -6.38
C TRP A 122 -0.61 14.80 -5.42
N ARG A 123 -1.59 14.81 -4.53
CA ARG A 123 -1.81 13.74 -3.57
C ARG A 123 -2.61 12.58 -4.13
N ARG A 124 -3.61 12.85 -4.95
CA ARG A 124 -4.65 11.88 -5.29
C ARG A 124 -4.93 11.74 -6.79
N GLY A 125 -4.60 12.76 -7.58
CA GLY A 125 -4.79 12.75 -9.02
C GLY A 125 -3.96 11.67 -9.71
N TYR A 126 -4.42 11.25 -10.89
CA TYR A 126 -3.79 10.17 -11.65
C TYR A 126 -2.47 10.60 -12.28
N ASP A 127 -2.45 11.70 -13.05
CA ASP A 127 -1.33 12.11 -13.92
C ASP A 127 -0.69 13.45 -13.49
N SER A 128 -0.71 13.75 -12.19
CA SER A 128 -0.09 14.98 -11.66
C SER A 128 1.06 14.62 -10.74
N ALA A 129 2.29 14.96 -11.14
CA ALA A 129 3.51 14.82 -10.35
C ALA A 129 3.96 16.17 -9.80
N PRO A 130 4.50 16.23 -8.56
CA PRO A 130 5.26 17.38 -8.10
C PRO A 130 6.60 17.52 -8.83
N ASP A 131 7.28 18.66 -8.65
CA ASP A 131 8.61 18.86 -9.20
C ASP A 131 9.59 17.79 -8.71
N PRO A 132 10.50 17.30 -9.58
CA PRO A 132 11.46 16.28 -9.21
C PRO A 132 12.53 16.80 -8.24
N LEU A 133 13.07 15.91 -7.40
CA LEU A 133 14.28 16.22 -6.63
C LEU A 133 15.45 16.47 -7.58
N PRO A 134 16.26 17.51 -7.31
CA PRO A 134 17.55 17.67 -7.98
C PRO A 134 18.40 16.41 -7.91
N ILE A 135 19.25 16.22 -8.92
CA ILE A 135 20.06 15.00 -9.03
C ILE A 135 21.07 14.85 -7.89
N ASP A 136 21.51 15.96 -7.31
CA ASP A 136 22.45 16.08 -6.20
C ASP A 136 21.77 16.24 -4.83
N ASP A 137 20.44 16.28 -4.77
CA ASP A 137 19.72 16.31 -3.50
C ASP A 137 19.95 15.02 -2.72
N LYS A 138 20.39 15.12 -1.46
CA LYS A 138 20.70 13.98 -0.59
C LYS A 138 19.51 13.04 -0.34
N ARG A 139 18.28 13.51 -0.56
CA ARG A 139 17.05 12.71 -0.49
C ARG A 139 16.80 11.89 -1.76
N ASN A 140 17.59 12.10 -2.82
CA ASN A 140 17.44 11.33 -4.05
C ASN A 140 17.76 9.86 -3.79
N PRO A 141 16.89 8.91 -4.22
CA PRO A 141 17.05 7.49 -3.93
C PRO A 141 18.39 6.88 -4.37
N ARG A 142 19.08 7.49 -5.34
CA ARG A 142 20.41 7.05 -5.79
C ARG A 142 21.48 7.03 -4.70
N PHE A 143 21.30 7.83 -3.63
CA PHE A 143 22.23 7.92 -2.51
C PHE A 143 21.84 7.00 -1.35
N ASP A 144 20.69 6.31 -1.44
CA ASP A 144 20.23 5.41 -0.41
C ASP A 144 20.73 3.97 -0.67
N PRO A 145 21.49 3.37 0.26
CA PRO A 145 22.07 2.06 0.09
C PRO A 145 21.06 0.94 -0.16
N ARG A 146 19.79 1.13 0.18
CA ARG A 146 18.71 0.17 -0.09
C ARG A 146 18.47 -0.04 -1.59
N TYR A 147 18.84 0.94 -2.41
CA TYR A 147 18.58 0.94 -3.86
C TYR A 147 19.85 0.80 -4.71
N LYS A 148 21.00 0.51 -4.09
CA LYS A 148 22.31 0.48 -4.77
C LYS A 148 22.38 -0.51 -5.95
N GLU A 149 21.59 -1.58 -5.92
CA GLU A 149 21.54 -2.59 -7.00
C GLU A 149 20.56 -2.21 -8.13
N ILE A 150 19.85 -1.08 -7.99
CA ILE A 150 18.84 -0.64 -8.97
C ILE A 150 19.50 0.39 -9.89
N PRO A 151 19.40 0.22 -11.21
CA PRO A 151 19.94 1.20 -12.15
C PRO A 151 19.38 2.60 -11.83
N PRO A 152 20.21 3.65 -11.72
CA PRO A 152 19.76 5.00 -11.35
C PRO A 152 18.63 5.56 -12.24
N ARG A 153 18.55 5.12 -13.49
CA ARG A 153 17.49 5.51 -14.43
C ARG A 153 16.12 4.94 -14.08
N GLU A 154 16.05 3.88 -13.26
CA GLU A 154 14.81 3.29 -12.79
C GLU A 154 14.31 3.91 -11.48
N LEU A 155 15.17 4.66 -10.78
CA LEU A 155 14.84 5.31 -9.51
C LEU A 155 14.12 6.63 -9.76
N PRO A 156 12.89 6.83 -9.23
CA PRO A 156 12.14 8.05 -9.45
C PRO A 156 12.72 9.23 -8.66
N ALA A 157 12.78 10.40 -9.28
CA ALA A 157 13.00 11.67 -8.59
C ALA A 157 11.68 12.36 -8.19
N THR A 158 10.58 11.94 -8.82
CA THR A 158 9.18 12.30 -8.53
C THR A 158 8.27 11.29 -9.23
N GLU A 159 7.02 11.18 -8.79
CA GLU A 159 6.00 10.33 -9.42
C GLU A 159 4.62 10.99 -9.36
N SER A 160 3.86 10.87 -10.45
CA SER A 160 2.40 10.87 -10.43
C SER A 160 1.88 9.50 -9.93
N LEU A 161 0.56 9.33 -9.77
CA LEU A 161 0.00 8.01 -9.49
C LEU A 161 0.20 7.05 -10.67
N LYS A 162 0.11 7.54 -11.90
CA LYS A 162 0.38 6.80 -13.14
C LYS A 162 1.81 6.23 -13.16
N ASP A 163 2.81 7.03 -12.78
CA ASP A 163 4.20 6.58 -12.71
C ASP A 163 4.40 5.53 -11.61
N CYS A 164 3.79 5.76 -10.44
CA CYS A 164 3.80 4.80 -9.33
C CYS A 164 3.20 3.45 -9.75
N ILE A 165 2.09 3.46 -10.50
CA ILE A 165 1.46 2.26 -11.06
C ILE A 165 2.39 1.60 -12.09
N ALA A 166 2.96 2.36 -13.02
CA ALA A 166 3.86 1.85 -14.05
C ALA A 166 5.10 1.16 -13.43
N ARG A 167 5.62 1.69 -12.32
CA ARG A 167 6.70 1.07 -11.54
C ARG A 167 6.26 -0.21 -10.83
N MET A 168 5.08 -0.22 -10.23
CA MET A 168 4.55 -1.30 -9.41
C MET A 168 4.04 -2.47 -10.26
N LEU A 169 3.33 -2.20 -11.35
CA LEU A 169 2.58 -3.17 -12.13
C LEU A 169 3.43 -4.35 -12.64
N PRO A 170 4.67 -4.19 -13.14
CA PRO A 170 5.49 -5.32 -13.53
C PRO A 170 5.81 -6.31 -12.38
N TYR A 171 5.90 -5.83 -11.13
CA TYR A 171 6.10 -6.70 -9.98
C TYR A 171 4.79 -7.40 -9.58
N TRP A 172 3.67 -6.69 -9.68
CA TRP A 172 2.35 -7.28 -9.49
C TRP A 172 2.10 -8.43 -10.47
N GLU A 173 2.28 -8.18 -11.77
CA GLU A 173 1.97 -9.16 -12.83
C GLU A 173 2.92 -10.36 -12.86
N LYS A 174 4.20 -10.14 -12.54
CA LYS A 174 5.23 -11.18 -12.67
C LYS A 174 5.53 -11.93 -11.37
N VAL A 175 5.16 -11.38 -10.22
CA VAL A 175 5.51 -11.96 -8.92
C VAL A 175 4.28 -12.15 -8.04
N ILE A 176 3.53 -11.08 -7.71
CA ILE A 176 2.44 -11.17 -6.73
C ILE A 176 1.26 -11.95 -7.31
N TRP A 177 0.77 -11.58 -8.47
CA TRP A 177 -0.37 -12.24 -9.10
C TRP A 177 -0.12 -13.73 -9.40
N PRO A 178 1.03 -14.15 -9.96
CA PRO A 178 1.32 -15.56 -10.16
C PRO A 178 1.44 -16.36 -8.87
N ALA A 179 1.77 -15.75 -7.72
CA ALA A 179 1.83 -16.45 -6.45
C ALA A 179 0.47 -17.04 -6.04
N LEU A 180 -0.67 -16.49 -6.48
CA LEU A 180 -2.00 -17.10 -6.29
C LEU A 180 -2.16 -18.46 -6.94
N LYS A 181 -1.26 -18.88 -7.85
CA LYS A 181 -1.31 -20.22 -8.45
C LYS A 181 -0.83 -21.30 -7.49
N THR A 182 0.01 -20.95 -6.53
CA THR A 182 0.66 -21.85 -5.58
C THR A 182 0.31 -21.57 -4.12
N ALA A 183 -0.42 -20.50 -3.87
CA ALA A 183 -0.86 -20.05 -2.56
C ALA A 183 -2.34 -19.68 -2.62
N ASP A 184 -3.05 -19.81 -1.51
CA ASP A 184 -4.47 -19.49 -1.43
C ASP A 184 -4.70 -18.10 -0.88
N ASN A 185 -3.85 -17.65 0.05
CA ASN A 185 -3.99 -16.35 0.70
C ASN A 185 -2.67 -15.57 0.67
N LEU A 186 -2.70 -14.39 0.05
CA LEU A 186 -1.56 -13.47 -0.02
C LEU A 186 -1.82 -12.22 0.84
N LEU A 187 -0.80 -11.75 1.56
CA LEU A 187 -0.82 -10.47 2.26
C LEU A 187 0.11 -9.47 1.57
N VAL A 188 -0.40 -8.29 1.20
CA VAL A 188 0.40 -7.18 0.65
C VAL A 188 0.32 -5.99 1.60
N SER A 189 1.38 -5.77 2.39
CA SER A 189 1.49 -4.60 3.25
C SER A 189 2.32 -3.51 2.57
N ALA A 190 1.68 -2.38 2.22
CA ALA A 190 2.33 -1.32 1.46
C ALA A 190 1.76 0.08 1.82
N HIS A 191 1.60 0.97 0.84
CA HIS A 191 1.34 2.39 1.05
C HIS A 191 0.08 2.86 0.33
N GLY A 192 -0.37 4.07 0.71
CA GLY A 192 -1.59 4.64 0.14
C GLY A 192 -1.63 4.61 -1.38
N ASN A 193 -0.62 5.13 -2.07
CA ASN A 193 -0.66 5.22 -3.54
C ASN A 193 -0.31 3.90 -4.24
N SER A 194 0.65 3.12 -3.74
CA SER A 194 0.95 1.82 -4.34
C SER A 194 -0.25 0.86 -4.25
N LEU A 195 -0.96 0.83 -3.11
CA LEU A 195 -2.18 0.03 -2.96
C LEU A 195 -3.36 0.57 -3.77
N ARG A 196 -3.51 1.91 -3.87
CA ARG A 196 -4.52 2.52 -4.77
C ARG A 196 -4.30 2.09 -6.21
N GLY A 197 -3.04 1.96 -6.63
CA GLY A 197 -2.69 1.43 -7.95
C GLY A 197 -3.16 -0.01 -8.14
N ILE A 198 -2.97 -0.88 -7.16
CA ILE A 198 -3.44 -2.27 -7.18
C ILE A 198 -4.98 -2.31 -7.26
N VAL A 199 -5.66 -1.54 -6.40
CA VAL A 199 -7.13 -1.49 -6.39
C VAL A 199 -7.68 -0.95 -7.71
N LYS A 200 -7.05 0.11 -8.28
CA LYS A 200 -7.43 0.64 -9.60
C LYS A 200 -7.36 -0.46 -10.67
N TYR A 201 -6.29 -1.24 -10.68
CA TYR A 201 -6.09 -2.34 -11.62
C TYR A 201 -7.16 -3.44 -11.43
N LEU A 202 -7.36 -3.91 -10.20
CA LEU A 202 -8.29 -5.00 -9.89
C LEU A 202 -9.76 -4.64 -10.15
N LYS A 203 -10.15 -3.40 -9.91
CA LYS A 203 -11.55 -2.92 -10.01
C LYS A 203 -11.81 -2.11 -11.28
N ASN A 204 -10.81 -1.95 -12.15
CA ASN A 204 -10.91 -1.15 -13.37
C ASN A 204 -11.46 0.26 -13.12
N ILE A 205 -10.96 0.93 -12.05
CA ILE A 205 -11.37 2.29 -11.69
C ILE A 205 -10.84 3.25 -12.74
N SER A 206 -11.65 4.22 -13.17
CA SER A 206 -11.22 5.22 -14.16
C SER A 206 -10.13 6.15 -13.60
N ASP A 207 -9.43 6.87 -14.50
CA ASP A 207 -8.41 7.86 -14.12
C ASP A 207 -9.03 9.06 -13.39
N ALA A 208 -10.28 9.37 -13.67
CA ALA A 208 -11.03 10.43 -13.00
C ALA A 208 -11.48 9.99 -11.60
N ASP A 209 -12.04 8.78 -11.47
CA ASP A 209 -12.62 8.31 -10.22
C ASP A 209 -11.58 7.91 -9.17
N ILE A 210 -10.33 7.66 -9.58
CA ILE A 210 -9.28 7.24 -8.64
C ILE A 210 -9.02 8.29 -7.55
N ILE A 211 -9.33 9.55 -7.77
CA ILE A 211 -9.14 10.63 -6.80
C ILE A 211 -9.95 10.39 -5.51
N GLU A 212 -11.12 9.76 -5.63
CA GLU A 212 -12.03 9.46 -4.52
C GLU A 212 -11.60 8.24 -3.69
N LEU A 213 -10.76 7.35 -4.27
CA LEU A 213 -10.33 6.16 -3.55
C LEU A 213 -9.38 6.52 -2.41
N ASN A 214 -9.78 6.21 -1.19
CA ASN A 214 -8.91 6.29 -0.02
C ASN A 214 -8.84 4.93 0.68
N LEU A 215 -7.64 4.56 1.10
CA LEU A 215 -7.39 3.34 1.87
C LEU A 215 -7.01 3.76 3.29
N PRO A 216 -7.79 3.38 4.33
CA PRO A 216 -7.46 3.70 5.71
C PRO A 216 -6.16 3.00 6.15
N THR A 217 -5.44 3.58 7.11
CA THR A 217 -4.27 2.97 7.74
C THR A 217 -4.70 1.79 8.61
N GLY A 218 -3.93 0.70 8.59
CA GLY A 218 -4.13 -0.44 9.48
C GLY A 218 -5.43 -1.23 9.27
N VAL A 219 -6.21 -0.96 8.23
CA VAL A 219 -7.47 -1.68 7.96
C VAL A 219 -7.27 -2.66 6.80
N PRO A 220 -7.38 -3.98 7.02
CA PRO A 220 -7.26 -4.97 5.96
C PRO A 220 -8.37 -4.82 4.91
N TYR A 221 -7.99 -4.77 3.64
CA TYR A 221 -8.91 -4.77 2.50
C TYR A 221 -8.77 -6.09 1.75
N ILE A 222 -9.81 -6.91 1.78
CA ILE A 222 -9.83 -8.29 1.28
C ILE A 222 -10.40 -8.33 -0.12
N PHE A 223 -9.75 -9.05 -1.00
CA PHE A 223 -10.20 -9.38 -2.35
C PHE A 223 -10.30 -10.90 -2.47
N GLU A 224 -11.47 -11.42 -2.79
CA GLU A 224 -11.75 -12.84 -2.97
C GLU A 224 -11.93 -13.17 -4.45
N PHE A 225 -11.25 -14.23 -4.90
CA PHE A 225 -11.24 -14.68 -6.29
C PHE A 225 -11.73 -16.11 -6.38
N ASP A 226 -12.42 -16.43 -7.48
CA ASP A 226 -12.80 -17.80 -7.83
C ASP A 226 -11.61 -18.59 -8.45
N ASP A 227 -11.84 -19.85 -8.75
CA ASP A 227 -10.83 -20.76 -9.36
C ASP A 227 -10.36 -20.30 -10.75
N SER A 228 -11.10 -19.42 -11.42
CA SER A 228 -10.71 -18.77 -12.67
C SER A 228 -9.96 -17.44 -12.46
N TYR A 229 -9.64 -17.10 -11.20
CA TYR A 229 -9.01 -15.85 -10.79
C TYR A 229 -9.84 -14.59 -11.09
N LYS A 230 -11.15 -14.74 -11.20
CA LYS A 230 -12.06 -13.62 -11.34
C LYS A 230 -12.41 -13.07 -9.95
N LEU A 231 -12.36 -11.74 -9.80
CA LEU A 231 -12.78 -11.07 -8.58
C LEU A 231 -14.27 -11.31 -8.33
N VAL A 232 -14.60 -11.92 -7.19
CA VAL A 232 -15.97 -12.23 -6.77
C VAL A 232 -16.46 -11.20 -5.77
N LYS A 233 -15.60 -10.80 -4.82
CA LYS A 233 -15.99 -9.92 -3.73
C LYS A 233 -14.80 -9.12 -3.23
N ASP A 234 -15.06 -7.90 -2.77
CA ASP A 234 -14.09 -7.10 -2.03
C ASP A 234 -14.77 -6.43 -0.82
N TYR A 235 -14.07 -6.39 0.31
CA TYR A 235 -14.58 -5.79 1.55
C TYR A 235 -13.46 -5.43 2.52
N TYR A 236 -13.70 -4.42 3.36
CA TYR A 236 -12.83 -4.11 4.49
C TYR A 236 -13.16 -4.98 5.69
N LEU A 237 -12.11 -5.47 6.35
CA LEU A 237 -12.23 -6.20 7.61
C LEU A 237 -11.87 -5.26 8.77
N GLY A 238 -12.81 -5.01 9.68
CA GLY A 238 -12.58 -4.14 10.83
C GLY A 238 -13.84 -3.39 11.27
N ASN A 239 -13.66 -2.47 12.20
CA ASN A 239 -14.75 -1.66 12.73
C ASN A 239 -15.27 -0.66 11.67
N SER A 240 -16.59 -0.49 11.59
CA SER A 240 -17.23 0.42 10.64
C SER A 240 -16.81 1.90 10.79
N GLU A 241 -16.36 2.31 11.97
CA GLU A 241 -15.87 3.69 12.22
C GLU A 241 -14.47 3.92 11.59
N ASP A 242 -13.58 2.94 11.68
CA ASP A 242 -12.24 3.01 11.07
C ASP A 242 -12.33 3.04 9.54
N ILE A 243 -13.27 2.27 8.99
CA ILE A 243 -13.57 2.26 7.56
C ILE A 243 -14.12 3.62 7.10
N LYS A 244 -15.01 4.25 7.89
CA LYS A 244 -15.59 5.56 7.56
C LYS A 244 -14.58 6.71 7.71
N SER A 245 -13.70 6.66 8.71
CA SER A 245 -12.66 7.68 8.92
C SER A 245 -11.65 7.72 7.77
N GLY A 246 -11.39 6.57 7.16
CA GLY A 246 -10.56 6.46 5.97
C GLY A 246 -11.21 7.00 4.69
N ARG A 247 -12.52 7.21 4.67
CA ARG A 247 -13.27 7.73 3.49
C ARG A 247 -13.35 9.26 3.43
N LYS A 248 -12.90 9.98 4.47
CA LYS A 248 -12.83 11.45 4.41
C LYS A 248 -11.63 11.90 3.59
N PRO A 249 -11.79 12.85 2.65
CA PRO A 249 -10.76 13.37 1.77
C PRO A 249 -9.64 14.08 2.53
#